data_5366e2b8ccb286af9f09f9a31d9509d9
#
_entry.id   5366e2b8ccb286af9f09f9a31d9509d9
#
_cell.length_a   1.000
_cell.length_b   1.000
_cell.length_c   1.000
_cell.angle_alpha   90.00
_cell.angle_beta   90.00
_cell.angle_gamma   90.00
#
_symmetry.space_group_name_H-M   'P 1'
#
loop_
_entity.id
_entity.type
_entity.pdbx_description
1 polymer ?
#
loop_
_entity_poly.entity_id
_entity_poly.type
_entity_poly.pdbx_seq_one_letter_code
_entity_poly.pdbx_strand_id
1 'polypeptide(L)'
;MQIFDDKKKRIGTLSGFKDRAITTTLDSGDKELTFDYPASGALVDLLKEEYYIRTKTDEFVLKAVEKGEQFNKYTAVLNVEELEGTAFPYGFESDEQTIKACLEFAFEGTGWHVGTCTVTKKRTIDEQESVTAWDVLQKCLTTYRCECIIHSLTKTIDIYDRIGSDKGC
;
A
#
# COMPACT_ATOMS: atom_id res chain seq x y z
N MET A 1 15.79 3.29 -8.50
CA MET A 1 14.90 2.27 -7.93
C MET A 1 15.54 0.90 -8.08
N GLN A 2 15.14 -0.08 -7.27
CA GLN A 2 15.67 -1.45 -7.32
C GLN A 2 14.59 -2.39 -7.85
N ILE A 3 15.00 -3.40 -8.63
CA ILE A 3 14.10 -4.40 -9.22
C ILE A 3 14.33 -5.73 -8.52
N PHE A 4 13.25 -6.39 -8.14
CA PHE A 4 13.23 -7.73 -7.53
C PHE A 4 12.31 -8.64 -8.34
N ASP A 5 12.68 -9.93 -8.45
CA ASP A 5 11.83 -10.93 -9.09
C ASP A 5 10.63 -11.34 -8.21
N ASP A 6 9.82 -12.27 -8.70
CA ASP A 6 8.65 -12.81 -8.01
C ASP A 6 8.98 -13.56 -6.70
N LYS A 7 10.25 -13.92 -6.51
CA LYS A 7 10.79 -14.54 -5.28
C LYS A 7 11.46 -13.52 -4.36
N LYS A 8 11.30 -12.23 -4.64
CA LYS A 8 11.92 -11.11 -3.91
C LYS A 8 13.45 -11.13 -3.90
N LYS A 9 14.06 -11.73 -4.93
CA LYS A 9 15.50 -11.65 -5.18
C LYS A 9 15.80 -10.39 -6.00
N ARG A 10 16.75 -9.59 -5.56
CA ARG A 10 17.19 -8.42 -6.30
C ARG A 10 17.85 -8.86 -7.62
N ILE A 11 17.36 -8.34 -8.73
CA ILE A 11 17.83 -8.67 -10.08
C ILE A 11 18.40 -7.46 -10.84
N GLY A 12 18.20 -6.24 -10.34
CA GLY A 12 18.74 -5.06 -11.00
C GLY A 12 18.51 -3.77 -10.24
N THR A 13 19.12 -2.72 -10.78
CA THR A 13 18.90 -1.34 -10.36
C THR A 13 18.36 -0.56 -11.55
N LEU A 14 17.18 0.02 -11.40
CA LEU A 14 16.53 0.80 -12.45
C LEU A 14 17.09 2.23 -12.46
N SER A 15 17.72 2.58 -13.57
CA SER A 15 18.17 3.92 -13.90
C SER A 15 17.74 4.25 -15.33
N GLY A 16 17.78 5.52 -15.71
CA GLY A 16 17.36 5.93 -17.06
C GLY A 16 15.85 5.98 -17.29
N PHE A 17 15.06 5.84 -16.25
CA PHE A 17 13.61 6.09 -16.29
C PHE A 17 13.32 7.59 -16.30
N LYS A 18 12.14 7.96 -16.80
CA LYS A 18 11.62 9.33 -16.76
C LYS A 18 10.17 9.36 -16.30
N ASP A 19 9.66 10.56 -16.11
CA ASP A 19 8.24 10.81 -15.76
C ASP A 19 7.74 9.98 -14.58
N ARG A 20 8.64 9.77 -13.59
CA ARG A 20 8.30 9.04 -12.38
C ARG A 20 7.34 9.86 -11.52
N ALA A 21 6.22 9.26 -11.16
CA ALA A 21 5.25 9.83 -10.23
C ALA A 21 4.77 8.78 -9.22
N ILE A 22 4.51 9.22 -7.99
CA ILE A 22 3.82 8.44 -6.97
C ILE A 22 2.56 9.20 -6.60
N THR A 23 1.42 8.59 -6.84
CA THR A 23 0.10 9.10 -6.44
C THR A 23 -0.32 8.40 -5.16
N THR A 24 -0.71 9.17 -4.15
CA THR A 24 -1.17 8.65 -2.85
C THR A 24 -2.63 9.03 -2.62
N THR A 25 -3.45 8.07 -2.24
CA THR A 25 -4.84 8.28 -1.83
C THR A 25 -4.94 8.15 -0.33
N LEU A 26 -5.14 9.25 0.38
CA LEU A 26 -5.09 9.29 1.84
C LEU A 26 -6.27 8.57 2.51
N ASP A 27 -7.43 8.55 1.87
CA ASP A 27 -8.64 7.90 2.39
C ASP A 27 -8.53 6.37 2.45
N SER A 28 -7.68 5.77 1.62
CA SER A 28 -7.47 4.32 1.53
C SER A 28 -6.05 3.89 1.87
N GLY A 29 -5.10 4.82 1.79
CA GLY A 29 -3.68 4.54 1.89
C GLY A 29 -3.05 4.00 0.62
N ASP A 30 -3.81 3.83 -0.47
CA ASP A 30 -3.30 3.35 -1.75
C ASP A 30 -2.20 4.26 -2.29
N LYS A 31 -1.19 3.65 -2.88
CA LYS A 31 -0.16 4.34 -3.65
C LYS A 31 0.03 3.66 -4.99
N GLU A 32 0.17 4.48 -6.02
CA GLU A 32 0.49 4.02 -7.37
C GLU A 32 1.78 4.68 -7.83
N LEU A 33 2.71 3.87 -8.33
CA LEU A 33 3.95 4.31 -8.95
C LEU A 33 3.82 4.19 -10.47
N THR A 34 4.05 5.27 -11.18
CA THR A 34 4.17 5.26 -12.64
C THR A 34 5.53 5.78 -13.07
N PHE A 35 6.07 5.23 -14.15
CA PHE A 35 7.30 5.72 -14.78
C PHE A 35 7.38 5.23 -16.23
N ASP A 36 8.15 5.95 -17.03
CA ASP A 36 8.48 5.55 -18.38
C ASP A 36 9.92 5.01 -18.43
N TYR A 37 10.13 3.95 -19.21
CA TYR A 37 11.45 3.39 -19.46
C TYR A 37 11.64 3.12 -20.96
N PRO A 38 12.84 3.38 -21.53
CA PRO A 38 13.07 3.17 -22.96
C PRO A 38 12.70 1.76 -23.43
N ALA A 39 11.92 1.65 -24.50
CA ALA A 39 11.46 0.38 -25.05
C ALA A 39 12.62 -0.53 -25.50
N SER A 40 13.76 0.06 -25.83
CA SER A 40 15.02 -0.64 -26.18
C SER A 40 16.03 -0.67 -25.03
N GLY A 41 15.61 -0.31 -23.81
CA GLY A 41 16.50 -0.25 -22.66
C GLY A 41 16.98 -1.62 -22.20
N ALA A 42 18.16 -1.70 -21.61
CA ALA A 42 18.80 -2.95 -21.19
C ALA A 42 18.01 -3.71 -20.11
N LEU A 43 17.13 -3.04 -19.36
CA LEU A 43 16.38 -3.61 -18.25
C LEU A 43 14.93 -3.99 -18.61
N VAL A 44 14.52 -3.82 -19.87
CA VAL A 44 13.13 -4.11 -20.30
C VAL A 44 12.73 -5.55 -19.94
N ASP A 45 13.62 -6.51 -20.13
CA ASP A 45 13.35 -7.92 -19.83
C ASP A 45 13.25 -8.23 -18.34
N LEU A 46 13.68 -7.32 -17.47
CA LEU A 46 13.59 -7.44 -16.02
C LEU A 46 12.34 -6.75 -15.47
N LEU A 47 11.65 -5.93 -16.26
CA LEU A 47 10.45 -5.20 -15.86
C LEU A 47 9.20 -5.98 -16.25
N LYS A 48 8.91 -7.03 -15.50
CA LYS A 48 7.78 -7.95 -15.74
C LYS A 48 6.66 -7.71 -14.74
N GLU A 49 5.44 -7.99 -15.17
CA GLU A 49 4.29 -8.01 -14.26
C GLU A 49 4.55 -8.99 -13.09
N GLU A 50 4.02 -8.66 -11.93
CA GLU A 50 4.20 -9.35 -10.66
C GLU A 50 5.63 -9.31 -10.09
N TYR A 51 6.56 -8.57 -10.71
CA TYR A 51 7.86 -8.26 -10.11
C TYR A 51 7.76 -7.03 -9.22
N TYR A 52 8.74 -6.85 -8.33
CA TYR A 52 8.72 -5.78 -7.34
C TYR A 52 9.66 -4.66 -7.69
N ILE A 53 9.21 -3.43 -7.46
CA ILE A 53 10.01 -2.21 -7.58
C ILE A 53 10.12 -1.58 -6.20
N ARG A 54 11.35 -1.40 -5.70
CA ARG A 54 11.60 -0.69 -4.45
C ARG A 54 12.12 0.71 -4.68
N THR A 55 11.46 1.66 -4.04
CA THR A 55 11.93 3.04 -3.87
C THR A 55 12.68 3.14 -2.53
N LYS A 56 12.92 4.36 -2.05
CA LYS A 56 13.54 4.57 -0.73
C LYS A 56 12.60 4.24 0.44
N THR A 57 11.30 4.35 0.21
CA THR A 57 10.28 4.28 1.26
C THR A 57 9.30 3.13 1.10
N ASP A 58 9.10 2.68 -0.14
CA ASP A 58 8.03 1.75 -0.47
C ASP A 58 8.47 0.65 -1.44
N GLU A 59 7.79 -0.47 -1.34
CA GLU A 59 7.82 -1.57 -2.30
C GLU A 59 6.51 -1.59 -3.08
N PHE A 60 6.61 -1.69 -4.39
CA PHE A 60 5.48 -1.76 -5.31
C PHE A 60 5.52 -3.06 -6.11
N VAL A 61 4.35 -3.54 -6.49
CA VAL A 61 4.19 -4.68 -7.42
C VAL A 61 3.87 -4.13 -8.80
N LEU A 62 4.65 -4.51 -9.79
CA LEU A 62 4.41 -4.10 -11.18
C LEU A 62 3.16 -4.81 -11.72
N LYS A 63 2.15 -4.05 -12.11
CA LYS A 63 0.84 -4.59 -12.52
C LYS A 63 0.53 -4.40 -13.98
N ALA A 64 1.08 -3.40 -14.63
CA ALA A 64 0.78 -3.12 -16.02
C ALA A 64 1.99 -2.55 -16.76
N VAL A 65 2.13 -2.96 -18.00
CA VAL A 65 3.11 -2.45 -18.96
C VAL A 65 2.38 -2.05 -20.23
N GLU A 66 2.38 -0.76 -20.51
CA GLU A 66 1.87 -0.20 -21.78
C GLU A 66 3.05 0.01 -22.72
N LYS A 67 3.10 -0.76 -23.79
CA LYS A 67 4.19 -0.70 -24.76
C LYS A 67 4.03 0.50 -25.71
N GLY A 68 5.09 1.26 -25.87
CA GLY A 68 5.17 2.37 -26.81
C GLY A 68 6.34 2.19 -27.78
N GLU A 69 6.43 3.06 -28.77
CA GLU A 69 7.49 3.00 -29.79
C GLU A 69 8.87 3.35 -29.20
N GLN A 70 8.94 4.39 -28.40
CA GLN A 70 10.20 4.87 -27.79
C GLN A 70 10.31 4.53 -26.31
N PHE A 71 9.19 4.56 -25.60
CA PHE A 71 9.11 4.32 -24.18
C PHE A 71 7.93 3.40 -23.86
N ASN A 72 8.15 2.49 -22.90
CA ASN A 72 7.08 1.75 -22.26
C ASN A 72 6.68 2.49 -21.00
N LYS A 73 5.38 2.57 -20.72
CA LYS A 73 4.85 3.09 -19.47
C LYS A 73 4.56 1.94 -18.52
N TYR A 74 5.05 2.06 -17.30
CA TYR A 74 4.90 1.07 -16.25
C TYR A 74 4.02 1.62 -15.13
N THR A 75 3.13 0.76 -14.64
CA THR A 75 2.26 1.07 -13.51
C THR A 75 2.44 -0.01 -12.45
N ALA A 76 2.78 0.41 -11.23
CA ALA A 76 2.97 -0.47 -10.09
C ALA A 76 2.13 0.01 -8.91
N VAL A 77 1.57 -0.93 -8.14
CA VAL A 77 0.75 -0.64 -6.96
C VAL A 77 1.49 -0.98 -5.69
N LEU A 78 1.15 -0.29 -4.60
CA LEU A 78 1.75 -0.53 -3.29
C LEU A 78 1.63 -2.00 -2.90
N ASN A 79 2.72 -2.59 -2.41
CA ASN A 79 2.72 -3.97 -1.94
C ASN A 79 2.20 -4.05 -0.51
N VAL A 80 1.02 -4.63 -0.35
CA VAL A 80 0.34 -4.94 0.93
C VAL A 80 -0.10 -6.39 0.99
N GLU A 81 0.63 -7.28 0.32
CA GLU A 81 0.25 -8.68 0.12
C GLU A 81 -0.03 -9.45 1.42
N GLU A 82 0.70 -9.15 2.51
CA GLU A 82 0.47 -9.82 3.80
C GLU A 82 -0.88 -9.43 4.41
N LEU A 83 -1.32 -8.18 4.20
CA LEU A 83 -2.63 -7.72 4.67
C LEU A 83 -3.77 -8.30 3.83
N GLU A 84 -3.58 -8.37 2.51
CA GLU A 84 -4.55 -8.99 1.59
C GLU A 84 -4.61 -10.51 1.76
N GLY A 85 -3.50 -11.14 2.14
CA GLY A 85 -3.39 -12.58 2.36
C GLY A 85 -3.86 -13.05 3.74
N THR A 86 -4.09 -12.15 4.68
CA THR A 86 -4.58 -12.50 6.03
C THR A 86 -6.10 -12.42 6.06
N ALA A 87 -6.76 -13.58 6.08
CA ALA A 87 -8.22 -13.68 6.01
C ALA A 87 -8.87 -13.88 7.37
N PHE A 88 -10.03 -13.24 7.55
CA PHE A 88 -10.98 -13.50 8.61
C PHE A 88 -12.24 -14.12 7.98
N PRO A 89 -12.28 -15.45 7.81
CA PRO A 89 -13.31 -16.12 7.01
C PRO A 89 -14.71 -16.04 7.61
N TYR A 90 -14.82 -15.77 8.89
CA TYR A 90 -16.09 -15.66 9.62
C TYR A 90 -16.43 -14.22 10.03
N GLY A 91 -15.74 -13.26 9.42
CA GLY A 91 -15.89 -11.87 9.76
C GLY A 91 -14.87 -11.36 10.78
N PHE A 92 -14.99 -10.09 11.11
CA PHE A 92 -14.12 -9.40 12.08
C PHE A 92 -14.93 -8.51 12.98
N GLU A 93 -14.80 -8.71 14.29
CA GLU A 93 -15.46 -7.91 15.30
C GLU A 93 -14.43 -7.29 16.25
N SER A 94 -14.67 -6.07 16.63
CA SER A 94 -13.87 -5.34 17.61
C SER A 94 -14.80 -4.49 18.47
N ASP A 95 -14.74 -4.70 19.77
CA ASP A 95 -15.44 -3.87 20.75
C ASP A 95 -15.02 -2.40 20.67
N GLU A 96 -15.73 -1.53 21.37
CA GLU A 96 -15.44 -0.10 21.39
C GLU A 96 -14.01 0.19 21.87
N GLN A 97 -13.11 0.51 20.93
CA GLN A 97 -11.71 0.80 21.18
C GLN A 97 -11.14 1.79 20.18
N THR A 98 -9.88 2.20 20.37
CA THR A 98 -9.17 3.06 19.43
C THR A 98 -8.84 2.33 18.14
N ILE A 99 -8.70 3.08 17.04
CA ILE A 99 -8.30 2.50 15.76
C ILE A 99 -6.94 1.78 15.86
N LYS A 100 -6.01 2.33 16.63
CA LYS A 100 -4.70 1.69 16.84
C LYS A 100 -4.85 0.30 17.45
N ALA A 101 -5.63 0.16 18.51
CA ALA A 101 -5.85 -1.13 19.18
C ALA A 101 -6.56 -2.13 18.24
N CYS A 102 -7.56 -1.67 17.49
CA CYS A 102 -8.28 -2.49 16.53
C CYS A 102 -7.35 -3.01 15.42
N LEU A 103 -6.54 -2.14 14.83
CA LEU A 103 -5.64 -2.51 13.75
C LEU A 103 -4.46 -3.38 14.22
N GLU A 104 -3.90 -3.14 15.38
CA GLU A 104 -2.85 -4.01 15.94
C GLU A 104 -3.36 -5.44 16.13
N PHE A 105 -4.62 -5.59 16.55
CA PHE A 105 -5.28 -6.90 16.63
C PHE A 105 -5.48 -7.52 15.24
N ALA A 106 -5.98 -6.76 14.26
CA ALA A 106 -6.19 -7.24 12.88
C ALA A 106 -4.88 -7.61 12.17
N PHE A 107 -3.77 -6.96 12.54
CA PHE A 107 -2.46 -7.16 11.91
C PHE A 107 -1.58 -8.19 12.62
N GLU A 108 -2.08 -8.81 13.66
CA GLU A 108 -1.32 -9.84 14.42
C GLU A 108 -0.82 -10.93 13.48
N GLY A 109 0.47 -11.22 13.54
CA GLY A 109 1.12 -12.23 12.69
C GLY A 109 1.44 -11.80 11.27
N THR A 110 1.03 -10.61 10.82
CA THR A 110 1.29 -10.12 9.46
C THR A 110 2.67 -9.46 9.30
N GLY A 111 3.26 -9.02 10.41
CA GLY A 111 4.47 -8.19 10.42
C GLY A 111 4.20 -6.69 10.23
N TRP A 112 2.93 -6.29 10.03
CA TRP A 112 2.50 -4.90 9.93
C TRP A 112 2.15 -4.31 11.29
N HIS A 113 2.41 -3.02 11.45
CA HIS A 113 2.16 -2.27 12.69
C HIS A 113 1.59 -0.89 12.42
N VAL A 114 0.86 -0.36 13.39
CA VAL A 114 0.48 1.05 13.40
C VAL A 114 1.66 1.86 13.92
N GLY A 115 2.08 2.84 13.13
CA GLY A 115 3.11 3.80 13.51
C GLY A 115 2.54 4.98 14.30
N THR A 116 2.69 6.19 13.77
CA THR A 116 2.08 7.38 14.35
C THR A 116 0.56 7.31 14.23
N CYS A 117 -0.15 7.57 15.31
CA CYS A 117 -1.61 7.61 15.33
C CYS A 117 -2.09 8.80 16.17
N THR A 118 -2.73 9.76 15.52
CA THR A 118 -3.29 10.96 16.18
C THR A 118 -4.77 10.80 16.52
N VAL A 119 -5.39 9.70 16.09
CA VAL A 119 -6.82 9.42 16.30
C VAL A 119 -7.02 8.75 17.65
N THR A 120 -7.79 9.37 18.54
CA THR A 120 -8.03 8.91 19.91
C THR A 120 -9.47 8.46 20.16
N LYS A 121 -10.39 8.78 19.26
CA LYS A 121 -11.79 8.36 19.37
C LYS A 121 -11.94 6.85 19.32
N LYS A 122 -12.97 6.36 19.98
CA LYS A 122 -13.29 4.93 20.06
C LYS A 122 -14.51 4.61 19.18
N ARG A 123 -14.47 3.47 18.52
CA ARG A 123 -15.55 2.95 17.68
C ARG A 123 -15.59 1.43 17.78
N THR A 124 -16.72 0.86 17.37
CA THR A 124 -16.92 -0.58 17.21
C THR A 124 -16.81 -0.94 15.73
N ILE A 125 -16.17 -2.06 15.43
CA ILE A 125 -16.12 -2.65 14.10
C ILE A 125 -16.88 -3.97 14.14
N ASP A 126 -17.76 -4.18 13.18
CA ASP A 126 -18.57 -5.39 13.05
C ASP A 126 -18.74 -5.75 11.57
N GLU A 127 -17.93 -6.68 11.10
CA GLU A 127 -17.97 -7.23 9.73
C GLU A 127 -18.39 -8.69 9.83
N GLN A 128 -19.61 -8.98 9.35
CA GLN A 128 -20.21 -10.31 9.42
C GLN A 128 -19.76 -11.25 8.30
N GLU A 129 -19.29 -10.69 7.18
CA GLU A 129 -18.83 -11.46 6.05
C GLU A 129 -17.32 -11.71 6.11
N SER A 130 -16.84 -12.63 5.28
CA SER A 130 -15.40 -12.88 5.14
C SER A 130 -14.68 -11.62 4.66
N VAL A 131 -13.66 -11.20 5.40
CA VAL A 131 -12.83 -10.03 5.08
C VAL A 131 -11.35 -10.36 5.26
N THR A 132 -10.49 -9.54 4.67
CA THR A 132 -9.03 -9.60 4.88
C THR A 132 -8.58 -8.52 5.87
N ALA A 133 -7.34 -8.59 6.34
CA ALA A 133 -6.77 -7.52 7.17
C ALA A 133 -6.74 -6.17 6.42
N TRP A 134 -6.55 -6.19 5.10
CA TRP A 134 -6.69 -5.00 4.26
C TRP A 134 -8.11 -4.43 4.30
N ASP A 135 -9.14 -5.28 4.17
CA ASP A 135 -10.55 -4.85 4.26
C ASP A 135 -10.87 -4.26 5.63
N VAL A 136 -10.34 -4.84 6.70
CA VAL A 136 -10.48 -4.30 8.07
C VAL A 136 -9.86 -2.91 8.16
N LEU A 137 -8.68 -2.70 7.59
CA LEU A 137 -8.07 -1.36 7.53
C LEU A 137 -9.00 -0.37 6.82
N GLN A 138 -9.55 -0.73 5.65
CA GLN A 138 -10.46 0.13 4.89
C GLN A 138 -11.73 0.44 5.69
N LYS A 139 -12.30 -0.54 6.36
CA LYS A 139 -13.46 -0.34 7.23
C LYS A 139 -13.14 0.59 8.41
N CYS A 140 -11.99 0.42 9.02
CA CYS A 140 -11.52 1.29 10.11
C CYS A 140 -11.36 2.74 9.64
N LEU A 141 -10.72 2.97 8.51
CA LEU A 141 -10.54 4.33 7.96
C LEU A 141 -11.87 5.04 7.75
N THR A 142 -12.87 4.34 7.23
CA THR A 142 -14.23 4.87 7.03
C THR A 142 -14.95 5.10 8.36
N THR A 143 -14.94 4.13 9.25
CA THR A 143 -15.69 4.17 10.52
C THR A 143 -15.13 5.22 11.48
N TYR A 144 -13.81 5.34 11.56
CA TYR A 144 -13.14 6.34 12.39
C TYR A 144 -12.99 7.70 11.68
N ARG A 145 -13.35 7.79 10.40
CA ARG A 145 -13.25 9.02 9.58
C ARG A 145 -11.85 9.63 9.64
N CYS A 146 -10.87 8.84 9.29
CA CYS A 146 -9.46 9.20 9.31
C CYS A 146 -8.77 8.86 7.99
N GLU A 147 -7.53 9.26 7.88
CA GLU A 147 -6.68 9.05 6.73
C GLU A 147 -5.41 8.32 7.14
N CYS A 148 -4.71 7.70 6.21
CA CYS A 148 -3.48 7.00 6.51
C CYS A 148 -2.39 7.22 5.46
N ILE A 149 -1.16 7.00 5.89
CA ILE A 149 0.02 6.91 5.03
C ILE A 149 0.67 5.57 5.31
N ILE A 150 0.83 4.77 4.26
CA ILE A 150 1.41 3.43 4.34
C ILE A 150 2.89 3.48 3.93
N HIS A 151 3.74 2.85 4.72
CA HIS A 151 5.16 2.70 4.46
C HIS A 151 5.47 1.20 4.30
N SER A 152 5.45 0.72 3.07
CA SER A 152 5.49 -0.73 2.83
C SER A 152 6.84 -1.38 3.09
N LEU A 153 7.97 -0.66 3.02
CA LEU A 153 9.28 -1.22 3.37
C LEU A 153 9.42 -1.47 4.86
N THR A 154 8.86 -0.61 5.69
CA THR A 154 8.87 -0.76 7.15
C THR A 154 7.64 -1.48 7.68
N LYS A 155 6.68 -1.76 6.81
CA LYS A 155 5.37 -2.37 7.15
C LYS A 155 4.67 -1.62 8.28
N THR A 156 4.62 -0.29 8.13
CA THR A 156 4.07 0.63 9.11
C THR A 156 2.98 1.48 8.48
N ILE A 157 1.91 1.71 9.21
CA ILE A 157 0.80 2.56 8.79
C ILE A 157 0.65 3.69 9.80
N ASP A 158 0.80 4.92 9.32
CA ASP A 158 0.53 6.13 10.10
C ASP A 158 -0.90 6.58 9.87
N ILE A 159 -1.59 6.94 10.93
CA ILE A 159 -3.02 7.28 10.91
C ILE A 159 -3.24 8.66 11.49
N TYR A 160 -4.01 9.48 10.76
CA TYR A 160 -4.25 10.89 11.08
C TYR A 160 -5.73 11.25 10.95
N ASP A 161 -6.19 12.17 11.79
CA ASP A 161 -7.47 12.82 11.61
C ASP A 161 -7.40 13.74 10.38
N ARG A 162 -7.94 13.29 9.23
CA ARG A 162 -8.08 14.03 7.96
C ARG A 162 -6.94 15.01 7.66
N ILE A 163 -5.86 14.49 7.09
CA ILE A 163 -4.66 15.27 6.73
C ILE A 163 -4.98 16.37 5.70
N GLY A 164 -5.87 16.07 4.76
CA GLY A 164 -6.23 16.97 3.66
C GLY A 164 -7.45 17.86 3.91
N SER A 165 -8.04 17.85 5.10
CA SER A 165 -9.18 18.72 5.37
C SER A 165 -8.72 20.16 5.52
N ASP A 166 -8.96 20.95 4.50
CA ASP A 166 -8.97 22.40 4.63
C ASP A 166 -10.13 22.75 5.59
N LYS A 167 -9.77 23.09 6.82
CA LYS A 167 -10.72 23.66 7.77
C LYS A 167 -10.96 25.10 7.37
N GLY A 168 -11.61 25.30 6.24
CA GLY A 168 -12.21 26.55 5.92
C GLY A 168 -13.17 26.91 7.05
N CYS A 169 -12.86 27.94 7.73
CA CYS A 169 -13.73 28.50 8.75
C CYS A 169 -15.04 28.96 8.16
#